data_d247921596f6187a0a17ad362fa8c911
#
_entry.id   d247921596f6187a0a17ad362fa8c911
#
_cell.length_a   1.000
_cell.length_b   1.000
_cell.length_c   1.000
_cell.angle_alpha   90.00
_cell.angle_beta   90.00
_cell.angle_gamma   90.00
#
_symmetry.space_group_name_H-M   'P 1'
#
loop_
_entity.id
_entity.type
_entity.pdbx_description
1 polymer ?
#
loop_
_entity_poly.entity_id
_entity_poly.type
_entity_poly.pdbx_seq_one_letter_code
_entity_poly.pdbx_strand_id
1 'polypeptide(L)'
;RKPPWTIGYASTYAGNTWRKGAMERLMEVVYPKWKALGLVDEIVITQSNLDDTLQIQQMRQMIDGGKVDAIIICCSNLTALNQTIKYGWEKGVPTLSFTGFTTSPYSINTSVNYRLVGYYIGAWMAELIGEKGNVIIMDGIPGYSASDQQSDGMKEGLAQYPKIKVVAQLAHNWTSQVAQKELSQWLSSNPIEIHGIAVQSSGETGTLQALLQSGRDPIPPIALGGELGALCYWRQNPKYIDEAIYAWPPGDEIELGMEVMIRTLQGQGPRIQSILVGPATKSFDDIKAILNEDCDRNSTGWDNPGIENWAPRAYVETFFDNPSDPEKYDPKSH
;
A
#
# COMPACT_ATOMS: atom_id res chain seq x y z
N ARG A 1 -29.59 -1.99 3.56
CA ARG A 1 -30.01 -1.56 2.22
C ARG A 1 -29.81 -2.70 1.23
N LYS A 2 -30.61 -2.77 0.16
CA LYS A 2 -30.49 -3.80 -0.87
C LYS A 2 -29.66 -3.28 -2.05
N PRO A 3 -28.91 -4.19 -2.78
CA PRO A 3 -28.20 -3.77 -3.98
C PRO A 3 -29.18 -3.31 -5.09
N PRO A 4 -28.71 -2.57 -6.10
CA PRO A 4 -27.32 -2.16 -6.26
C PRO A 4 -26.93 -1.03 -5.29
N TRP A 5 -25.68 -1.09 -4.77
CA TRP A 5 -25.18 -0.11 -3.81
C TRP A 5 -24.38 1.00 -4.47
N THR A 6 -24.45 2.20 -3.91
CA THR A 6 -23.55 3.31 -4.21
C THR A 6 -22.46 3.39 -3.15
N ILE A 7 -21.20 3.31 -3.57
CA ILE A 7 -20.04 3.33 -2.68
C ILE A 7 -19.35 4.69 -2.77
N GLY A 8 -19.19 5.37 -1.63
CA GLY A 8 -18.34 6.54 -1.53
C GLY A 8 -16.85 6.12 -1.47
N TYR A 9 -15.99 6.79 -2.22
CA TYR A 9 -14.54 6.68 -2.08
C TYR A 9 -13.95 8.03 -1.67
N ALA A 10 -13.66 8.19 -0.38
CA ALA A 10 -13.07 9.40 0.16
C ALA A 10 -11.54 9.27 0.22
N SER A 11 -10.88 9.71 -0.86
CA SER A 11 -9.43 9.67 -1.02
C SER A 11 -8.76 10.84 -0.31
N THR A 12 -7.65 10.59 0.41
CA THR A 12 -6.85 11.63 1.03
C THR A 12 -5.74 12.17 0.14
N TYR A 13 -5.22 11.33 -0.76
CA TYR A 13 -4.01 11.67 -1.52
C TYR A 13 -4.04 11.00 -2.89
N ALA A 14 -3.67 11.75 -3.92
CA ALA A 14 -3.60 11.26 -5.30
C ALA A 14 -2.26 11.61 -5.98
N GLY A 15 -1.26 12.07 -5.22
CA GLY A 15 -0.04 12.67 -5.75
C GLY A 15 1.05 11.70 -6.18
N ASN A 16 0.82 10.38 -6.18
CA ASN A 16 1.81 9.41 -6.64
C ASN A 16 1.21 8.33 -7.54
N THR A 17 2.08 7.57 -8.20
CA THR A 17 1.70 6.51 -9.14
C THR A 17 1.00 5.34 -8.46
N TRP A 18 1.30 5.06 -7.18
CA TRP A 18 0.60 4.05 -6.39
C TRP A 18 -0.90 4.39 -6.27
N ARG A 19 -1.23 5.63 -5.90
CA ARG A 19 -2.62 6.09 -5.78
C ARG A 19 -3.35 6.13 -7.12
N LYS A 20 -2.63 6.54 -8.17
CA LYS A 20 -3.14 6.49 -9.53
C LYS A 20 -3.48 5.05 -9.92
N GLY A 21 -2.57 4.09 -9.69
CA GLY A 21 -2.80 2.67 -9.97
C GLY A 21 -3.97 2.07 -9.20
N ALA A 22 -4.16 2.45 -7.92
CA ALA A 22 -5.33 2.02 -7.14
C ALA A 22 -6.64 2.54 -7.75
N MET A 23 -6.66 3.81 -8.17
CA MET A 23 -7.84 4.43 -8.80
C MET A 23 -8.15 3.79 -10.16
N GLU A 24 -7.14 3.57 -11.00
CA GLU A 24 -7.28 2.89 -12.29
C GLU A 24 -7.85 1.48 -12.10
N ARG A 25 -7.28 0.70 -11.17
CA ARG A 25 -7.79 -0.65 -10.85
C ARG A 25 -9.22 -0.61 -10.34
N LEU A 26 -9.55 0.35 -9.46
CA LEU A 26 -10.91 0.51 -8.96
C LEU A 26 -11.90 0.75 -10.10
N MET A 27 -11.59 1.69 -11.01
CA MET A 27 -12.53 2.15 -12.03
C MET A 27 -12.56 1.27 -13.27
N GLU A 28 -11.45 0.61 -13.64
CA GLU A 28 -11.34 -0.16 -14.86
C GLU A 28 -11.62 -1.65 -14.69
N VAL A 29 -11.45 -2.17 -13.46
CA VAL A 29 -11.58 -3.61 -13.17
C VAL A 29 -12.59 -3.89 -12.07
N VAL A 30 -12.39 -3.30 -10.89
CA VAL A 30 -13.14 -3.67 -9.67
C VAL A 30 -14.59 -3.20 -9.77
N TYR A 31 -14.82 -1.93 -10.09
CA TYR A 31 -16.16 -1.38 -10.25
C TYR A 31 -16.95 -2.05 -11.38
N PRO A 32 -16.41 -2.20 -12.61
CA PRO A 32 -17.11 -2.92 -13.68
C PRO A 32 -17.51 -4.36 -13.31
N LYS A 33 -16.66 -5.08 -12.59
CA LYS A 33 -16.95 -6.43 -12.06
C LYS A 33 -18.22 -6.43 -11.19
N TRP A 34 -18.26 -5.60 -10.16
CA TRP A 34 -19.37 -5.54 -9.22
C TRP A 34 -20.65 -4.94 -9.84
N LYS A 35 -20.49 -4.03 -10.81
CA LYS A 35 -21.61 -3.48 -11.59
C LYS A 35 -22.25 -4.54 -12.49
N ALA A 36 -21.45 -5.35 -13.17
CA ALA A 36 -21.95 -6.44 -14.02
C ALA A 36 -22.73 -7.50 -13.23
N LEU A 37 -22.38 -7.70 -11.94
CA LEU A 37 -23.10 -8.55 -11.03
C LEU A 37 -24.38 -7.91 -10.44
N GLY A 38 -24.67 -6.64 -10.77
CA GLY A 38 -25.81 -5.90 -10.21
C GLY A 38 -25.67 -5.55 -8.74
N LEU A 39 -24.45 -5.56 -8.19
CA LEU A 39 -24.20 -5.30 -6.77
C LEU A 39 -23.78 -3.84 -6.51
N VAL A 40 -23.09 -3.19 -7.42
CA VAL A 40 -22.69 -1.77 -7.31
C VAL A 40 -23.23 -0.97 -8.49
N ASP A 41 -23.89 0.16 -8.20
CA ASP A 41 -24.40 1.06 -9.23
C ASP A 41 -23.41 2.17 -9.54
N GLU A 42 -22.86 2.82 -8.51
CA GLU A 42 -22.01 4.00 -8.67
C GLU A 42 -20.87 4.02 -7.65
N ILE A 43 -19.74 4.61 -8.03
CA ILE A 43 -18.66 5.02 -7.12
C ILE A 43 -18.60 6.54 -7.08
N VAL A 44 -18.88 7.13 -5.90
CA VAL A 44 -18.80 8.58 -5.68
C VAL A 44 -17.42 8.91 -5.10
N ILE A 45 -16.59 9.62 -5.86
CA ILE A 45 -15.20 9.89 -5.51
C ILE A 45 -15.04 11.32 -5.00
N THR A 46 -14.32 11.49 -3.87
CA THR A 46 -13.85 12.79 -3.38
C THR A 46 -12.36 12.74 -3.08
N GLN A 47 -11.71 13.90 -3.04
CA GLN A 47 -10.28 14.05 -2.82
C GLN A 47 -10.02 15.19 -1.84
N SER A 48 -9.27 14.93 -0.76
CA SER A 48 -9.00 15.93 0.30
C SER A 48 -7.58 16.48 0.30
N ASN A 49 -6.65 15.92 -0.47
CA ASN A 49 -5.25 16.39 -0.57
C ASN A 49 -4.53 16.48 0.79
N LEU A 50 -4.68 15.45 1.63
CA LEU A 50 -4.13 15.35 3.00
C LEU A 50 -4.76 16.35 4.00
N ASP A 51 -5.88 16.98 3.65
CA ASP A 51 -6.66 17.82 4.57
C ASP A 51 -7.75 16.99 5.25
N ASP A 52 -7.52 16.63 6.52
CA ASP A 52 -8.46 15.85 7.33
C ASP A 52 -9.80 16.59 7.52
N THR A 53 -9.79 17.93 7.63
CA THR A 53 -11.01 18.73 7.78
C THR A 53 -11.88 18.65 6.53
N LEU A 54 -11.26 18.77 5.36
CA LEU A 54 -11.94 18.63 4.09
C LEU A 54 -12.48 17.20 3.91
N GLN A 55 -11.72 16.17 4.28
CA GLN A 55 -12.18 14.78 4.22
C GLN A 55 -13.40 14.55 5.12
N ILE A 56 -13.39 15.07 6.34
CA ILE A 56 -14.55 15.02 7.26
C ILE A 56 -15.77 15.66 6.62
N GLN A 57 -15.62 16.84 6.01
CA GLN A 57 -16.74 17.53 5.35
C GLN A 57 -17.30 16.72 4.17
N GLN A 58 -16.42 16.19 3.33
CA GLN A 58 -16.79 15.37 2.17
C GLN A 58 -17.52 14.09 2.59
N MET A 59 -17.02 13.38 3.61
CA MET A 59 -17.66 12.19 4.15
C MET A 59 -19.05 12.52 4.74
N ARG A 60 -19.17 13.61 5.49
CA ARG A 60 -20.48 14.05 6.03
C ARG A 60 -21.47 14.39 4.91
N GLN A 61 -21.04 15.05 3.85
CA GLN A 61 -21.88 15.34 2.68
C GLN A 61 -22.39 14.04 2.01
N MET A 62 -21.52 13.02 1.90
CA MET A 62 -21.93 11.71 1.38
C MET A 62 -22.98 11.04 2.29
N ILE A 63 -22.78 11.06 3.60
CA ILE A 63 -23.69 10.45 4.59
C ILE A 63 -25.04 11.19 4.63
N ASP A 64 -25.02 12.51 4.78
CA ASP A 64 -26.21 13.33 4.92
C ASP A 64 -27.02 13.44 3.63
N GLY A 65 -26.33 13.37 2.49
CA GLY A 65 -26.97 13.33 1.16
C GLY A 65 -27.77 12.06 0.89
N GLY A 66 -27.59 11.01 1.72
CA GLY A 66 -28.33 9.75 1.63
C GLY A 66 -28.10 8.97 0.34
N LYS A 67 -27.06 9.34 -0.44
CA LYS A 67 -26.79 8.77 -1.75
C LYS A 67 -25.83 7.56 -1.67
N VAL A 68 -25.02 7.44 -0.61
CA VAL A 68 -24.08 6.33 -0.47
C VAL A 68 -24.57 5.29 0.52
N ASP A 69 -24.27 4.03 0.26
CA ASP A 69 -24.60 2.89 1.11
C ASP A 69 -23.43 2.49 2.00
N ALA A 70 -22.21 2.80 1.58
CA ALA A 70 -20.97 2.59 2.35
C ALA A 70 -19.90 3.58 1.90
N ILE A 71 -18.86 3.76 2.71
CA ILE A 71 -17.71 4.60 2.36
C ILE A 71 -16.43 3.80 2.51
N ILE A 72 -15.60 3.79 1.46
CA ILE A 72 -14.21 3.35 1.52
C ILE A 72 -13.34 4.60 1.66
N ILE A 73 -12.45 4.58 2.62
CA ILE A 73 -11.52 5.69 2.85
C ILE A 73 -10.09 5.22 2.72
N CYS A 74 -9.23 6.15 2.33
CA CYS A 74 -7.82 6.12 2.67
C CYS A 74 -7.59 7.25 3.67
N CYS A 75 -7.06 6.95 4.85
CA CYS A 75 -6.87 7.93 5.91
C CYS A 75 -5.40 8.31 6.09
N SER A 76 -5.13 9.60 6.36
CA SER A 76 -3.81 10.11 6.72
C SER A 76 -3.56 10.01 8.23
N ASN A 77 -4.60 10.16 9.03
CA ASN A 77 -4.56 10.25 10.48
C ASN A 77 -5.36 9.13 11.14
N LEU A 78 -4.78 8.50 12.17
CA LEU A 78 -5.38 7.38 12.89
C LEU A 78 -6.71 7.71 13.58
N THR A 79 -6.91 8.95 13.98
CA THR A 79 -8.02 9.36 14.88
C THR A 79 -8.93 10.45 14.32
N ALA A 80 -8.46 11.28 13.40
CA ALA A 80 -9.17 12.46 12.92
C ALA A 80 -10.59 12.14 12.41
N LEU A 81 -10.77 11.01 11.75
CA LEU A 81 -12.04 10.60 11.14
C LEU A 81 -12.98 9.84 12.09
N ASN A 82 -12.55 9.47 13.31
CA ASN A 82 -13.28 8.56 14.19
C ASN A 82 -14.71 9.01 14.46
N GLN A 83 -14.94 10.31 14.70
CA GLN A 83 -16.28 10.83 14.97
C GLN A 83 -17.19 10.80 13.73
N THR A 84 -16.61 11.03 12.55
CA THR A 84 -17.36 10.96 11.29
C THR A 84 -17.70 9.51 10.92
N ILE A 85 -16.77 8.58 11.17
CA ILE A 85 -16.99 7.14 11.00
C ILE A 85 -18.13 6.67 11.92
N LYS A 86 -18.09 7.06 13.21
CA LYS A 86 -19.18 6.75 14.14
C LYS A 86 -20.53 7.30 13.67
N TYR A 87 -20.53 8.55 13.21
CA TYR A 87 -21.73 9.18 12.66
C TYR A 87 -22.28 8.42 11.45
N GLY A 88 -21.43 8.00 10.53
CA GLY A 88 -21.81 7.15 9.38
C GLY A 88 -22.42 5.83 9.83
N TRP A 89 -21.79 5.15 10.80
CA TRP A 89 -22.32 3.92 11.39
C TRP A 89 -23.72 4.11 11.96
N GLU A 90 -23.97 5.17 12.75
CA GLU A 90 -25.27 5.51 13.32
C GLU A 90 -26.35 5.79 12.26
N LYS A 91 -25.94 6.20 11.07
CA LYS A 91 -26.79 6.41 9.88
C LYS A 91 -26.93 5.17 8.98
N GLY A 92 -26.31 4.05 9.35
CA GLY A 92 -26.31 2.83 8.55
C GLY A 92 -25.42 2.89 7.31
N VAL A 93 -24.37 3.72 7.36
CA VAL A 93 -23.34 3.84 6.31
C VAL A 93 -22.01 3.35 6.89
N PRO A 94 -21.67 2.05 6.72
CA PRO A 94 -20.41 1.50 7.20
C PRO A 94 -19.22 2.12 6.47
N THR A 95 -18.08 2.18 7.17
CA THR A 95 -16.83 2.71 6.64
C THR A 95 -15.73 1.64 6.67
N LEU A 96 -14.96 1.52 5.59
CA LEU A 96 -13.77 0.71 5.50
C LEU A 96 -12.57 1.61 5.17
N SER A 97 -11.47 1.43 5.89
CA SER A 97 -10.18 2.05 5.57
C SER A 97 -9.26 1.05 4.89
N PHE A 98 -8.63 1.43 3.78
CA PHE A 98 -7.56 0.67 3.16
C PHE A 98 -6.28 1.49 3.09
N THR A 99 -5.11 0.84 3.09
CA THR A 99 -3.79 1.52 3.05
C THR A 99 -3.58 2.54 4.17
N GLY A 100 -4.21 2.35 5.27
CA GLY A 100 -4.13 3.20 6.46
C GLY A 100 -5.09 2.66 7.48
N PHE A 101 -4.93 3.12 8.71
CA PHE A 101 -5.73 2.65 9.82
C PHE A 101 -6.53 3.77 10.42
N THR A 102 -7.73 3.41 10.89
CA THR A 102 -8.45 4.22 11.86
C THR A 102 -8.52 3.46 13.17
N THR A 103 -8.55 4.18 14.28
CA THR A 103 -8.76 3.59 15.61
C THR A 103 -10.25 3.53 15.99
N SER A 104 -11.14 3.88 15.06
CA SER A 104 -12.59 3.83 15.29
C SER A 104 -13.06 2.38 15.43
N PRO A 105 -13.80 2.02 16.49
CA PRO A 105 -14.41 0.69 16.60
C PRO A 105 -15.56 0.46 15.61
N TYR A 106 -15.95 1.49 14.86
CA TYR A 106 -17.05 1.49 13.89
C TYR A 106 -16.58 1.38 12.43
N SER A 107 -15.28 1.11 12.19
CA SER A 107 -14.71 0.89 10.85
C SER A 107 -14.07 -0.46 10.75
N ILE A 108 -13.95 -0.94 9.51
CA ILE A 108 -13.11 -2.08 9.17
C ILE A 108 -11.83 -1.51 8.55
N ASN A 109 -10.67 -2.08 8.88
CA ASN A 109 -9.41 -1.77 8.24
C ASN A 109 -8.96 -2.96 7.40
N THR A 110 -8.60 -2.73 6.15
CA THR A 110 -7.86 -3.68 5.32
C THR A 110 -6.52 -3.08 4.94
N SER A 111 -5.43 -3.75 5.25
CA SER A 111 -4.11 -3.19 4.97
C SER A 111 -3.03 -4.25 5.03
N VAL A 112 -1.87 -3.91 4.50
CA VAL A 112 -0.65 -4.66 4.79
C VAL A 112 -0.18 -4.36 6.22
N ASN A 113 0.48 -5.33 6.85
CA ASN A 113 1.17 -5.09 8.12
C ASN A 113 2.47 -4.33 7.87
N TYR A 114 2.40 -3.00 7.79
CA TYR A 114 3.54 -2.14 7.44
C TYR A 114 4.74 -2.31 8.38
N ARG A 115 4.50 -2.52 9.69
CA ARG A 115 5.59 -2.75 10.63
C ARG A 115 6.32 -4.06 10.34
N LEU A 116 5.57 -5.12 10.01
CA LEU A 116 6.15 -6.40 9.62
C LEU A 116 6.92 -6.30 8.30
N VAL A 117 6.36 -5.60 7.29
CA VAL A 117 7.07 -5.32 6.03
C VAL A 117 8.40 -4.62 6.29
N GLY A 118 8.36 -3.55 7.10
CA GLY A 118 9.57 -2.83 7.49
C GLY A 118 10.59 -3.71 8.17
N TYR A 119 10.15 -4.53 9.14
CA TYR A 119 11.03 -5.47 9.85
C TYR A 119 11.73 -6.44 8.87
N TYR A 120 10.97 -7.02 7.94
CA TYR A 120 11.53 -7.91 6.93
C TYR A 120 12.54 -7.20 6.03
N ILE A 121 12.22 -5.98 5.56
CA ILE A 121 13.15 -5.16 4.77
C ILE A 121 14.43 -4.88 5.54
N GLY A 122 14.34 -4.49 6.80
CA GLY A 122 15.51 -4.19 7.63
C GLY A 122 16.37 -5.41 7.91
N ALA A 123 15.78 -6.53 8.32
CA ALA A 123 16.49 -7.78 8.60
C ALA A 123 17.14 -8.33 7.32
N TRP A 124 16.39 -8.45 6.24
CA TRP A 124 16.89 -8.89 4.94
C TRP A 124 18.05 -8.02 4.43
N MET A 125 17.92 -6.68 4.51
CA MET A 125 19.00 -5.78 4.11
C MET A 125 20.28 -6.03 4.91
N ALA A 126 20.15 -6.22 6.22
CA ALA A 126 21.31 -6.50 7.08
C ALA A 126 21.99 -7.82 6.70
N GLU A 127 21.22 -8.88 6.45
CA GLU A 127 21.73 -10.19 6.02
C GLU A 127 22.41 -10.10 4.65
N LEU A 128 21.76 -9.46 3.68
CA LEU A 128 22.27 -9.29 2.32
C LEU A 128 23.65 -8.61 2.28
N ILE A 129 23.91 -7.63 3.15
CA ILE A 129 25.19 -6.91 3.23
C ILE A 129 26.19 -7.54 4.20
N GLY A 130 25.92 -8.76 4.70
CA GLY A 130 26.83 -9.50 5.61
C GLY A 130 26.84 -8.98 7.04
N GLU A 131 25.70 -8.55 7.56
CA GLU A 131 25.43 -8.17 8.96
C GLU A 131 26.28 -7.01 9.50
N LYS A 132 26.88 -6.22 8.64
CA LYS A 132 27.72 -5.08 8.99
C LYS A 132 27.73 -4.02 7.90
N GLY A 133 27.81 -2.75 8.30
CA GLY A 133 27.97 -1.64 7.36
C GLY A 133 27.01 -0.48 7.61
N ASN A 134 27.04 0.46 6.68
CA ASN A 134 26.24 1.67 6.74
C ASN A 134 25.00 1.52 5.87
N VAL A 135 23.85 1.75 6.44
CA VAL A 135 22.55 1.67 5.77
C VAL A 135 21.86 3.04 5.81
N ILE A 136 21.23 3.43 4.71
CA ILE A 136 20.30 4.55 4.65
C ILE A 136 18.88 3.99 4.72
N ILE A 137 18.00 4.67 5.46
CA ILE A 137 16.55 4.43 5.40
C ILE A 137 15.93 5.51 4.53
N MET A 138 15.10 5.09 3.56
CA MET A 138 14.32 5.99 2.71
C MET A 138 12.85 5.85 3.07
N ASP A 139 12.31 6.88 3.75
CA ASP A 139 10.94 6.88 4.26
C ASP A 139 9.93 7.46 3.27
N GLY A 140 8.67 7.09 3.44
CA GLY A 140 7.53 7.70 2.77
C GLY A 140 7.25 9.12 3.28
N ILE A 141 6.00 9.38 3.71
CA ILE A 141 5.57 10.66 4.28
C ILE A 141 5.68 10.58 5.80
N PRO A 142 6.59 11.31 6.45
CA PRO A 142 6.71 11.32 7.91
C PRO A 142 5.41 11.78 8.58
N GLY A 143 5.03 11.12 9.67
CA GLY A 143 3.77 11.39 10.38
C GLY A 143 2.55 10.67 9.78
N TYR A 144 2.70 10.03 8.63
CA TYR A 144 1.67 9.16 8.06
C TYR A 144 1.80 7.76 8.66
N SER A 145 0.71 7.20 9.19
CA SER A 145 0.77 5.96 9.98
C SER A 145 1.42 4.78 9.27
N ALA A 146 1.16 4.62 7.98
CA ALA A 146 1.78 3.56 7.17
C ALA A 146 3.29 3.75 7.03
N SER A 147 3.74 5.00 6.81
CA SER A 147 5.16 5.34 6.70
C SER A 147 5.88 5.13 8.02
N ASP A 148 5.32 5.65 9.12
CA ASP A 148 5.95 5.57 10.44
C ASP A 148 6.07 4.11 10.91
N GLN A 149 5.03 3.29 10.73
CA GLN A 149 5.08 1.86 11.07
C GLN A 149 6.13 1.10 10.26
N GLN A 150 6.23 1.37 8.95
CA GLN A 150 7.23 0.72 8.11
C GLN A 150 8.65 1.16 8.49
N SER A 151 8.86 2.43 8.79
CA SER A 151 10.12 3.00 9.25
C SER A 151 10.57 2.38 10.58
N ASP A 152 9.65 2.28 11.54
CA ASP A 152 9.93 1.63 12.82
C ASP A 152 10.29 0.16 12.64
N GLY A 153 9.56 -0.55 11.79
CA GLY A 153 9.89 -1.93 11.44
C GLY A 153 11.28 -2.07 10.85
N MET A 154 11.66 -1.23 9.86
CA MET A 154 13.01 -1.26 9.28
C MET A 154 14.11 -1.05 10.34
N LYS A 155 13.92 -0.09 11.24
CA LYS A 155 14.86 0.14 12.37
C LYS A 155 14.95 -1.08 13.28
N GLU A 156 13.82 -1.70 13.59
CA GLU A 156 13.79 -2.92 14.43
C GLU A 156 14.50 -4.10 13.77
N GLY A 157 14.27 -4.32 12.46
CA GLY A 157 14.95 -5.35 11.69
C GLY A 157 16.47 -5.14 11.65
N LEU A 158 16.90 -3.92 11.33
CA LEU A 158 18.33 -3.55 11.32
C LEU A 158 18.97 -3.65 12.71
N ALA A 159 18.26 -3.31 13.78
CA ALA A 159 18.76 -3.33 15.15
C ALA A 159 19.08 -4.75 15.68
N GLN A 160 18.60 -5.82 15.03
CA GLN A 160 19.01 -7.19 15.34
C GLN A 160 20.51 -7.43 15.06
N TYR A 161 21.15 -6.58 14.26
CA TYR A 161 22.53 -6.71 13.79
C TYR A 161 23.40 -5.56 14.30
N PRO A 162 24.12 -5.75 15.44
CA PRO A 162 24.79 -4.64 16.14
C PRO A 162 25.90 -3.93 15.36
N LYS A 163 26.38 -4.52 14.27
CA LYS A 163 27.41 -3.91 13.40
C LYS A 163 26.83 -3.12 12.24
N ILE A 164 25.51 -3.06 12.12
CA ILE A 164 24.82 -2.19 11.17
C ILE A 164 24.67 -0.80 11.78
N LYS A 165 24.91 0.21 10.97
CA LYS A 165 24.73 1.63 11.34
C LYS A 165 23.77 2.30 10.38
N VAL A 166 22.67 2.80 10.89
CA VAL A 166 21.81 3.72 10.14
C VAL A 166 22.49 5.07 10.13
N VAL A 167 22.98 5.49 8.95
CA VAL A 167 23.77 6.72 8.80
C VAL A 167 22.96 7.90 8.29
N ALA A 168 21.78 7.64 7.72
CA ALA A 168 20.80 8.65 7.34
C ALA A 168 19.38 8.06 7.31
N GLN A 169 18.42 8.94 7.51
CA GLN A 169 16.99 8.69 7.29
C GLN A 169 16.46 9.85 6.46
N LEU A 170 16.01 9.55 5.23
CA LEU A 170 15.61 10.54 4.23
C LEU A 170 14.15 10.30 3.85
N ALA A 171 13.38 11.34 3.64
CA ALA A 171 11.98 11.23 3.25
C ALA A 171 11.82 11.42 1.75
N HIS A 172 11.27 10.43 1.05
CA HIS A 172 10.97 10.51 -0.38
C HIS A 172 9.50 10.81 -0.68
N ASN A 173 8.66 10.92 0.36
CA ASN A 173 7.24 11.25 0.25
C ASN A 173 6.47 10.34 -0.74
N TRP A 174 6.88 9.09 -0.86
CA TRP A 174 6.37 8.10 -1.82
C TRP A 174 6.38 8.59 -3.27
N THR A 175 7.45 9.29 -3.66
CA THR A 175 7.61 9.86 -4.99
C THR A 175 9.04 9.66 -5.47
N SER A 176 9.21 8.97 -6.61
CA SER A 176 10.52 8.65 -7.18
C SER A 176 11.37 9.89 -7.46
N GLN A 177 10.77 11.00 -7.92
CA GLN A 177 11.50 12.24 -8.15
C GLN A 177 12.07 12.84 -6.86
N VAL A 178 11.31 12.77 -5.75
CA VAL A 178 11.80 13.23 -4.44
C VAL A 178 12.87 12.29 -3.92
N ALA A 179 12.70 10.97 -4.06
CA ALA A 179 13.71 9.99 -3.69
C ALA A 179 15.05 10.26 -4.39
N GLN A 180 15.02 10.46 -5.71
CA GLN A 180 16.21 10.77 -6.50
C GLN A 180 16.89 12.06 -6.01
N LYS A 181 16.11 13.12 -5.80
CA LYS A 181 16.61 14.41 -5.34
C LYS A 181 17.27 14.32 -3.96
N GLU A 182 16.55 13.80 -2.98
CA GLU A 182 17.01 13.77 -1.58
C GLU A 182 18.25 12.87 -1.44
N LEU A 183 18.26 11.72 -2.08
CA LEU A 183 19.42 10.83 -2.05
C LEU A 183 20.62 11.43 -2.79
N SER A 184 20.43 12.05 -3.98
CA SER A 184 21.50 12.70 -4.72
C SER A 184 22.16 13.83 -3.92
N GLN A 185 21.36 14.66 -3.24
CA GLN A 185 21.86 15.72 -2.36
C GLN A 185 22.68 15.15 -1.19
N TRP A 186 22.17 14.10 -0.55
CA TRP A 186 22.89 13.45 0.54
C TRP A 186 24.20 12.84 0.07
N LEU A 187 24.19 12.08 -1.04
CA LEU A 187 25.39 11.43 -1.61
C LEU A 187 26.47 12.43 -2.00
N SER A 188 26.11 13.62 -2.51
CA SER A 188 27.04 14.66 -2.91
C SER A 188 27.77 15.31 -1.72
N SER A 189 27.13 15.30 -0.55
CA SER A 189 27.64 15.95 0.66
C SER A 189 28.29 14.98 1.65
N ASN A 190 28.13 13.67 1.43
CA ASN A 190 28.57 12.64 2.36
C ASN A 190 29.42 11.57 1.63
N PRO A 191 30.75 11.64 1.75
CA PRO A 191 31.67 10.71 1.06
C PRO A 191 31.76 9.31 1.70
N ILE A 192 30.98 9.06 2.76
CA ILE A 192 31.00 7.77 3.46
C ILE A 192 30.49 6.64 2.56
N GLU A 193 31.03 5.46 2.78
CA GLU A 193 30.61 4.25 2.08
C GLU A 193 29.23 3.82 2.56
N ILE A 194 28.33 3.50 1.62
CA ILE A 194 27.00 2.97 1.87
C ILE A 194 26.96 1.53 1.39
N HIS A 195 26.50 0.63 2.24
CA HIS A 195 26.45 -0.81 1.99
C HIS A 195 25.05 -1.28 1.55
N GLY A 196 23.98 -0.55 1.92
CA GLY A 196 22.64 -0.87 1.52
C GLY A 196 21.66 0.28 1.79
N ILE A 197 20.50 0.26 1.15
CA ILE A 197 19.42 1.24 1.36
C ILE A 197 18.10 0.51 1.57
N ALA A 198 17.54 0.64 2.76
CA ALA A 198 16.19 0.18 3.09
C ALA A 198 15.17 1.23 2.62
N VAL A 199 14.40 0.92 1.58
CA VAL A 199 13.49 1.86 0.93
C VAL A 199 12.06 1.43 1.17
N GLN A 200 11.19 2.36 1.55
CA GLN A 200 9.75 2.16 1.44
C GLN A 200 9.33 2.22 -0.03
N SER A 201 8.36 1.40 -0.40
CA SER A 201 7.85 1.34 -1.78
C SER A 201 7.40 2.72 -2.31
N SER A 202 7.41 2.89 -3.64
CA SER A 202 7.17 4.16 -4.38
C SER A 202 8.34 5.15 -4.39
N GLY A 203 9.53 4.69 -4.03
CA GLY A 203 10.77 5.48 -4.08
C GLY A 203 11.93 4.74 -4.69
N GLU A 204 11.77 3.46 -5.01
CA GLU A 204 12.85 2.56 -5.43
C GLU A 204 13.50 3.01 -6.73
N THR A 205 12.69 3.34 -7.75
CA THR A 205 13.19 3.78 -9.06
C THR A 205 14.02 5.05 -8.93
N GLY A 206 13.55 6.05 -8.18
CA GLY A 206 14.29 7.29 -7.94
C GLY A 206 15.56 7.08 -7.11
N THR A 207 15.50 6.23 -6.08
CA THR A 207 16.65 5.84 -5.26
C THR A 207 17.74 5.21 -6.13
N LEU A 208 17.35 4.27 -7.00
CA LEU A 208 18.26 3.61 -7.92
C LEU A 208 18.87 4.58 -8.94
N GLN A 209 18.07 5.49 -9.50
CA GLN A 209 18.56 6.52 -10.41
C GLN A 209 19.59 7.44 -9.75
N ALA A 210 19.38 7.83 -8.49
CA ALA A 210 20.36 8.63 -7.74
C ALA A 210 21.70 7.88 -7.57
N LEU A 211 21.65 6.60 -7.24
CA LEU A 211 22.83 5.76 -7.11
C LEU A 211 23.59 5.63 -8.44
N LEU A 212 22.87 5.33 -9.53
CA LEU A 212 23.47 5.20 -10.87
C LEU A 212 24.16 6.49 -11.33
N GLN A 213 23.57 7.65 -11.00
CA GLN A 213 24.14 8.96 -11.33
C GLN A 213 25.30 9.38 -10.41
N SER A 214 25.43 8.78 -9.24
CA SER A 214 26.46 9.13 -8.26
C SER A 214 27.87 8.70 -8.65
N GLY A 215 28.00 7.82 -9.64
CA GLY A 215 29.29 7.25 -10.07
C GLY A 215 29.88 6.23 -9.08
N ARG A 216 29.12 5.78 -8.09
CA ARG A 216 29.54 4.74 -7.15
C ARG A 216 29.54 3.37 -7.85
N ASP A 217 30.62 2.58 -7.63
CA ASP A 217 30.77 1.24 -8.19
C ASP A 217 31.47 0.34 -7.15
N PRO A 218 30.89 -0.78 -6.73
CA PRO A 218 29.54 -1.23 -7.07
C PRO A 218 28.43 -0.36 -6.46
N ILE A 219 27.25 -0.38 -7.09
CA ILE A 219 26.05 0.26 -6.54
C ILE A 219 25.59 -0.59 -5.34
N PRO A 220 25.35 0.02 -4.16
CA PRO A 220 24.81 -0.71 -3.02
C PRO A 220 23.41 -1.28 -3.32
N PRO A 221 23.04 -2.45 -2.77
CA PRO A 221 21.70 -2.99 -2.90
C PRO A 221 20.65 -2.05 -2.28
N ILE A 222 19.48 -2.01 -2.89
CA ILE A 222 18.30 -1.35 -2.33
C ILE A 222 17.17 -2.36 -2.15
N ALA A 223 16.31 -2.12 -1.19
CA ALA A 223 15.07 -2.89 -1.10
C ALA A 223 14.19 -2.58 -2.32
N LEU A 224 13.67 -3.61 -2.95
CA LEU A 224 12.71 -3.51 -4.06
C LEU A 224 11.34 -3.96 -3.57
N GLY A 225 10.32 -3.17 -3.92
CA GLY A 225 8.92 -3.52 -3.79
C GLY A 225 8.33 -3.89 -5.16
N GLY A 226 7.22 -3.28 -5.54
CA GLY A 226 6.55 -3.57 -6.81
C GLY A 226 6.74 -2.52 -7.91
N GLU A 227 7.64 -1.55 -7.77
CA GLU A 227 7.83 -0.49 -8.76
C GLU A 227 8.62 -1.00 -9.96
N LEU A 228 7.99 -0.99 -11.15
CA LEU A 228 8.48 -1.70 -12.34
C LEU A 228 9.86 -1.23 -12.82
N GLY A 229 10.23 0.05 -12.67
CA GLY A 229 11.53 0.54 -13.10
C GLY A 229 12.68 -0.06 -12.30
N ALA A 230 12.53 -0.16 -10.99
CA ALA A 230 13.52 -0.77 -10.13
C ALA A 230 13.59 -2.30 -10.34
N LEU A 231 12.44 -2.96 -10.51
CA LEU A 231 12.38 -4.38 -10.88
C LEU A 231 13.03 -4.63 -12.25
N CYS A 232 12.88 -3.70 -13.20
CA CYS A 232 13.52 -3.77 -14.50
C CYS A 232 15.06 -3.70 -14.40
N TYR A 233 15.60 -2.87 -13.51
CA TYR A 233 17.03 -2.86 -13.26
C TYR A 233 17.51 -4.22 -12.75
N TRP A 234 16.80 -4.84 -11.79
CA TRP A 234 17.13 -6.17 -11.31
C TRP A 234 17.01 -7.22 -12.43
N ARG A 235 15.95 -7.16 -13.25
CA ARG A 235 15.77 -8.04 -14.42
C ARG A 235 16.98 -8.02 -15.36
N GLN A 236 17.60 -6.85 -15.54
CA GLN A 236 18.78 -6.65 -16.39
C GLN A 236 20.10 -6.89 -15.65
N ASN A 237 20.09 -7.00 -14.32
CA ASN A 237 21.24 -7.23 -13.45
C ASN A 237 20.94 -8.36 -12.45
N PRO A 238 20.93 -9.64 -12.88
CA PRO A 238 20.43 -10.77 -12.10
C PRO A 238 21.10 -11.02 -10.74
N LYS A 239 22.31 -10.48 -10.55
CA LYS A 239 23.12 -10.64 -9.34
C LYS A 239 22.98 -9.46 -8.37
N TYR A 240 22.10 -8.51 -8.66
CA TYR A 240 22.00 -7.28 -7.89
C TYR A 240 21.44 -7.52 -6.47
N ILE A 241 20.38 -8.29 -6.36
CA ILE A 241 19.78 -8.75 -5.11
C ILE A 241 19.28 -10.18 -5.27
N ASP A 242 18.85 -10.83 -4.21
CA ASP A 242 18.34 -12.20 -4.20
C ASP A 242 16.81 -12.28 -4.21
N GLU A 243 16.11 -11.32 -3.58
CA GLU A 243 14.65 -11.24 -3.59
C GLU A 243 14.14 -9.80 -3.53
N ALA A 244 12.90 -9.57 -3.96
CA ALA A 244 12.16 -8.34 -3.75
C ALA A 244 11.09 -8.54 -2.68
N ILE A 245 10.90 -7.54 -1.80
CA ILE A 245 9.93 -7.57 -0.70
C ILE A 245 8.82 -6.57 -0.99
N TYR A 246 7.72 -7.09 -1.50
CA TYR A 246 6.56 -6.26 -1.82
C TYR A 246 5.85 -5.82 -0.54
N ALA A 247 5.60 -4.55 -0.39
CA ALA A 247 4.56 -4.05 0.50
C ALA A 247 3.22 -4.49 -0.08
N TRP A 248 2.41 -3.78 -0.71
CA TRP A 248 1.23 -4.28 -1.40
C TRP A 248 0.97 -3.46 -2.67
N PRO A 249 0.73 -4.10 -3.81
CA PRO A 249 0.38 -3.38 -5.03
C PRO A 249 -0.95 -2.64 -4.89
N PRO A 250 -1.06 -1.47 -5.54
CA PRO A 250 -2.22 -0.59 -5.38
C PRO A 250 -3.54 -1.24 -5.80
N GLY A 251 -3.52 -2.01 -6.86
CA GLY A 251 -4.70 -2.64 -7.42
C GLY A 251 -5.24 -3.76 -6.56
N ASP A 252 -4.35 -4.55 -5.98
CA ASP A 252 -4.74 -5.70 -5.16
C ASP A 252 -5.30 -5.25 -3.81
N GLU A 253 -4.76 -4.16 -3.25
CA GLU A 253 -5.23 -3.64 -1.96
C GLU A 253 -6.64 -3.04 -2.04
N ILE A 254 -6.93 -2.26 -3.08
CA ILE A 254 -8.28 -1.71 -3.28
C ILE A 254 -9.31 -2.79 -3.64
N GLU A 255 -8.88 -3.84 -4.35
CA GLU A 255 -9.74 -4.97 -4.68
C GLU A 255 -10.20 -5.71 -3.41
N LEU A 256 -9.28 -5.97 -2.47
CA LEU A 256 -9.64 -6.55 -1.17
C LEU A 256 -10.57 -5.63 -0.38
N GLY A 257 -10.25 -4.34 -0.30
CA GLY A 257 -11.11 -3.38 0.40
C GLY A 257 -12.53 -3.38 -0.13
N MET A 258 -12.70 -3.41 -1.45
CA MET A 258 -14.01 -3.48 -2.08
C MET A 258 -14.71 -4.81 -1.78
N GLU A 259 -14.02 -5.96 -1.88
CA GLU A 259 -14.62 -7.26 -1.58
C GLU A 259 -15.10 -7.34 -0.13
N VAL A 260 -14.28 -6.89 0.83
CA VAL A 260 -14.65 -6.86 2.25
C VAL A 260 -15.85 -5.95 2.49
N MET A 261 -15.94 -4.79 1.82
CA MET A 261 -17.08 -3.91 1.93
C MET A 261 -18.36 -4.55 1.34
N ILE A 262 -18.28 -5.19 0.19
CA ILE A 262 -19.41 -5.90 -0.43
C ILE A 262 -19.91 -7.02 0.51
N ARG A 263 -19.02 -7.85 1.06
CA ARG A 263 -19.38 -8.90 2.05
C ARG A 263 -20.08 -8.30 3.27
N THR A 264 -19.62 -7.15 3.74
CA THR A 264 -20.23 -6.42 4.87
C THR A 264 -21.65 -5.98 4.52
N LEU A 265 -21.86 -5.40 3.34
CA LEU A 265 -23.20 -4.97 2.88
C LEU A 265 -24.15 -6.15 2.60
N GLN A 266 -23.62 -7.30 2.28
CA GLN A 266 -24.37 -8.57 2.16
C GLN A 266 -24.77 -9.18 3.52
N GLY A 267 -24.32 -8.59 4.63
CA GLY A 267 -24.64 -9.07 5.98
C GLY A 267 -23.83 -10.27 6.43
N GLN A 268 -22.67 -10.54 5.81
CA GLN A 268 -21.82 -11.67 6.21
C GLN A 268 -21.21 -11.54 7.61
N GLY A 269 -21.20 -10.34 8.20
CA GLY A 269 -20.81 -10.06 9.59
C GLY A 269 -19.29 -10.18 9.81
N PRO A 270 -18.52 -9.09 9.69
CA PRO A 270 -17.08 -9.13 9.99
C PRO A 270 -16.85 -9.36 11.48
N ARG A 271 -16.00 -10.36 11.82
CA ARG A 271 -15.66 -10.74 13.22
C ARG A 271 -14.59 -9.86 13.82
N ILE A 272 -13.78 -9.22 12.98
CA ILE A 272 -12.63 -8.43 13.41
C ILE A 272 -12.63 -7.08 12.74
N GLN A 273 -11.97 -6.14 13.39
CA GLN A 273 -11.87 -4.78 12.90
C GLN A 273 -10.77 -4.60 11.85
N SER A 274 -9.73 -5.41 11.87
CA SER A 274 -8.58 -5.22 10.99
C SER A 274 -8.15 -6.55 10.33
N ILE A 275 -8.15 -6.55 9.02
CA ILE A 275 -7.63 -7.63 8.17
C ILE A 275 -6.26 -7.17 7.69
N LEU A 276 -5.21 -7.82 8.19
CA LEU A 276 -3.83 -7.50 7.88
C LEU A 276 -3.20 -8.60 7.04
N VAL A 277 -2.52 -8.20 5.98
CA VAL A 277 -1.78 -9.11 5.12
C VAL A 277 -0.28 -8.89 5.34
N GLY A 278 0.50 -9.95 5.31
CA GLY A 278 1.96 -9.89 5.41
C GLY A 278 2.60 -9.39 4.12
N PRO A 279 3.94 -9.18 4.12
CA PRO A 279 4.67 -8.94 2.89
C PRO A 279 4.63 -10.19 1.99
N ALA A 280 4.75 -9.98 0.69
CA ALA A 280 5.08 -11.04 -0.25
C ALA A 280 6.51 -10.85 -0.75
N THR A 281 7.18 -11.96 -1.05
CA THR A 281 8.49 -11.94 -1.67
C THR A 281 8.42 -12.43 -3.10
N LYS A 282 9.30 -11.92 -3.95
CA LYS A 282 9.46 -12.31 -5.35
C LYS A 282 10.91 -12.69 -5.60
N SER A 283 11.10 -13.88 -6.16
CA SER A 283 12.39 -14.34 -6.65
C SER A 283 12.73 -13.70 -8.00
N PHE A 284 13.97 -13.86 -8.45
CA PHE A 284 14.36 -13.43 -9.80
C PHE A 284 13.56 -14.15 -10.89
N ASP A 285 13.17 -15.41 -10.68
CA ASP A 285 12.35 -16.15 -11.64
C ASP A 285 10.94 -15.56 -11.76
N ASP A 286 10.36 -15.09 -10.66
CA ASP A 286 9.08 -14.37 -10.69
C ASP A 286 9.22 -13.09 -11.50
N ILE A 287 10.31 -12.34 -11.34
CA ILE A 287 10.56 -11.10 -12.10
C ILE A 287 10.73 -11.36 -13.59
N LYS A 288 11.36 -12.47 -13.97
CA LYS A 288 11.45 -12.88 -15.37
C LYS A 288 10.10 -13.20 -16.00
N ALA A 289 9.15 -13.66 -15.20
CA ALA A 289 7.81 -13.96 -15.68
C ALA A 289 6.97 -12.70 -15.96
N ILE A 290 7.27 -11.58 -15.30
CA ILE A 290 6.51 -10.33 -15.41
C ILE A 290 7.20 -9.26 -16.27
N LEU A 291 8.54 -9.31 -16.41
CA LEU A 291 9.30 -8.30 -17.16
C LEU A 291 10.23 -8.91 -18.21
N ASN A 292 10.16 -8.37 -19.41
CA ASN A 292 11.13 -8.65 -20.47
C ASN A 292 12.45 -7.89 -20.23
N GLU A 293 13.51 -8.25 -20.98
CA GLU A 293 14.84 -7.61 -20.85
C GLU A 293 14.87 -6.17 -21.35
N ASP A 294 13.99 -5.81 -22.27
CA ASP A 294 13.83 -4.48 -22.85
C ASP A 294 12.86 -3.56 -22.06
N CYS A 295 12.53 -3.95 -20.82
CA CYS A 295 11.70 -3.15 -19.94
C CYS A 295 12.29 -1.76 -19.65
N ASP A 296 11.43 -0.80 -19.29
CA ASP A 296 11.83 0.57 -18.99
C ASP A 296 12.27 0.75 -17.52
N ARG A 297 13.56 1.08 -17.31
CA ARG A 297 14.12 1.37 -15.97
C ARG A 297 13.58 2.67 -15.32
N ASN A 298 12.87 3.48 -16.08
CA ASN A 298 12.28 4.73 -15.57
C ASN A 298 10.81 4.59 -15.25
N SER A 299 10.23 3.40 -15.47
CA SER A 299 8.82 3.15 -15.19
C SER A 299 8.53 3.31 -13.70
N THR A 300 7.54 4.12 -13.37
CA THR A 300 6.96 4.23 -12.02
C THR A 300 5.63 3.48 -11.91
N GLY A 301 5.33 2.62 -12.88
CA GLY A 301 4.22 1.68 -12.83
C GLY A 301 4.43 0.60 -11.78
N TRP A 302 3.41 -0.21 -11.55
CA TRP A 302 3.38 -1.24 -10.52
C TRP A 302 3.08 -2.61 -11.09
N ASP A 303 3.75 -3.63 -10.53
CA ASP A 303 3.31 -5.01 -10.66
C ASP A 303 2.07 -5.25 -9.79
N ASN A 304 1.02 -5.82 -10.37
CA ASN A 304 -0.23 -6.17 -9.67
C ASN A 304 -0.52 -7.66 -9.92
N PRO A 305 0.06 -8.56 -9.11
CA PRO A 305 -0.04 -10.01 -9.33
C PRO A 305 -1.44 -10.60 -9.10
N GLY A 306 -2.35 -9.83 -8.52
CA GLY A 306 -3.71 -10.25 -8.18
C GLY A 306 -3.89 -10.59 -6.71
N ILE A 307 -5.08 -10.29 -6.20
CA ILE A 307 -5.46 -10.42 -4.77
C ILE A 307 -5.24 -11.82 -4.20
N GLU A 308 -5.40 -12.87 -5.00
CA GLU A 308 -5.22 -14.27 -4.56
C GLU A 308 -3.78 -14.57 -4.08
N ASN A 309 -2.79 -13.79 -4.51
CA ASN A 309 -1.41 -13.91 -4.03
C ASN A 309 -1.20 -13.35 -2.62
N TRP A 310 -2.10 -12.48 -2.15
CA TRP A 310 -1.99 -11.73 -0.89
C TRP A 310 -3.02 -12.19 0.14
N ALA A 311 -4.28 -12.22 -0.29
CA ALA A 311 -5.42 -12.53 0.53
C ALA A 311 -6.35 -13.51 -0.21
N PRO A 312 -5.97 -14.79 -0.31
CA PRO A 312 -6.82 -15.80 -0.94
C PRO A 312 -8.22 -15.80 -0.34
N ARG A 313 -9.23 -16.06 -1.15
CA ARG A 313 -10.65 -16.05 -0.72
C ARG A 313 -10.88 -16.84 0.57
N ALA A 314 -10.29 -18.03 0.69
CA ALA A 314 -10.40 -18.85 1.90
C ALA A 314 -9.85 -18.18 3.16
N TYR A 315 -8.80 -17.32 3.02
CA TYR A 315 -8.29 -16.53 4.12
C TYR A 315 -9.26 -15.39 4.49
N VAL A 316 -9.78 -14.67 3.49
CA VAL A 316 -10.75 -13.59 3.73
C VAL A 316 -12.02 -14.09 4.40
N GLU A 317 -12.52 -15.25 4.01
CA GLU A 317 -13.73 -15.90 4.58
C GLU A 317 -13.60 -16.17 6.08
N THR A 318 -12.39 -16.43 6.59
CA THR A 318 -12.17 -16.65 8.03
C THR A 318 -12.52 -15.45 8.91
N PHE A 319 -12.62 -14.27 8.33
CA PHE A 319 -12.92 -13.00 9.04
C PHE A 319 -14.42 -12.67 9.10
N PHE A 320 -15.29 -13.54 8.59
CA PHE A 320 -16.73 -13.34 8.58
C PHE A 320 -17.48 -14.42 9.36
N ASP A 321 -18.61 -14.04 9.99
CA ASP A 321 -19.46 -14.96 10.75
C ASP A 321 -20.21 -15.92 9.84
N ASN A 322 -20.72 -15.41 8.72
CA ASN A 322 -21.51 -16.14 7.74
C ASN A 322 -20.89 -16.00 6.35
N PRO A 323 -19.67 -16.56 6.13
CA PRO A 323 -18.98 -16.40 4.86
C PRO A 323 -19.75 -17.07 3.72
N SER A 324 -19.87 -16.38 2.62
CA SER A 324 -20.45 -16.91 1.38
C SER A 324 -19.74 -16.29 0.19
N ASP A 325 -19.87 -16.89 -1.00
CA ASP A 325 -19.31 -16.31 -2.22
C ASP A 325 -20.00 -14.98 -2.55
N PRO A 326 -19.33 -13.85 -2.44
CA PRO A 326 -19.95 -12.54 -2.63
C PRO A 326 -20.45 -12.31 -4.06
N GLU A 327 -19.93 -13.04 -5.04
CA GLU A 327 -20.33 -12.94 -6.44
C GLU A 327 -21.63 -13.69 -6.73
N LYS A 328 -22.03 -14.62 -5.85
CA LYS A 328 -23.27 -15.41 -5.96
C LYS A 328 -24.40 -14.91 -5.05
N TYR A 329 -24.30 -13.70 -4.55
CA TYR A 329 -25.30 -13.11 -3.68
C TYR A 329 -26.67 -12.99 -4.37
N ASP A 330 -27.70 -13.56 -3.73
CA ASP A 330 -29.10 -13.41 -4.18
C ASP A 330 -29.83 -12.42 -3.28
N PRO A 331 -30.18 -11.21 -3.76
CA PRO A 331 -30.91 -10.22 -2.96
C PRO A 331 -32.30 -10.66 -2.50
N LYS A 332 -32.84 -11.73 -3.08
CA LYS A 332 -34.17 -12.25 -2.75
C LYS A 332 -34.13 -13.29 -1.63
N SER A 333 -32.94 -13.77 -1.26
CA SER A 333 -32.75 -14.77 -0.20
C SER A 333 -32.63 -14.17 1.19
N HIS A 334 -32.68 -12.82 1.33
CA HIS A 334 -32.52 -12.08 2.58
C HIS A 334 -33.60 -11.04 2.82
#